data_f03324f69207ef0a47af6bdeaf84b731
#
_entry.id   f03324f69207ef0a47af6bdeaf84b731
#
_cell.length_a   1.000
_cell.length_b   1.000
_cell.length_c   1.000
_cell.angle_alpha   90.00
_cell.angle_beta   90.00
_cell.angle_gamma   90.00
#
_symmetry.space_group_name_H-M   'P 1'
#
loop_
_entity.id
_entity.type
_entity.pdbx_description
1 polymer ?
#
loop_
_entity_poly.entity_id
_entity_poly.type
_entity_poly.pdbx_seq_one_letter_code
_entity_poly.pdbx_strand_id
1 'polypeptide(L)'
;QRDHIGGNCYDYFDHDGICIHKYGTHIFHTDNHVVWNFVSRFTQWYPYQHKVLGLIDGMEVPIPFNLNSIDQIFPKFMAEKLTKKLIDKFGFNIKVPILKLREVGDDDLEFLADYIYEKVFFHYTLKQWGMKPEDLDPSVTGRVPVYISRDNRYFQSRFQGIPLQGYTVMIQHMLDHR
;
A
#
# COMPACT_ATOMS: atom_id res chain seq x y z
N GLN A 1 7.98 9.73 25.93
CA GLN A 1 8.19 8.33 26.28
C GLN A 1 6.84 7.71 26.62
N ARG A 2 6.54 6.50 26.12
CA ARG A 2 5.31 5.76 26.43
C ARG A 2 5.56 4.82 27.60
N ASP A 3 4.50 4.36 28.23
CA ASP A 3 4.48 3.41 29.36
C ASP A 3 4.67 1.94 28.93
N HIS A 4 4.89 1.71 27.64
CA HIS A 4 5.05 0.38 27.03
C HIS A 4 6.19 0.36 25.99
N ILE A 5 6.72 -0.83 25.70
CA ILE A 5 7.67 -1.08 24.62
C ILE A 5 6.96 -1.12 23.26
N GLY A 6 7.71 -1.19 22.17
CA GLY A 6 7.18 -1.33 20.82
C GLY A 6 6.75 -0.05 20.14
N GLY A 7 6.65 1.07 20.87
CA GLY A 7 6.28 2.35 20.28
C GLY A 7 4.94 2.29 19.53
N ASN A 8 4.92 2.65 18.23
CA ASN A 8 3.72 2.55 17.39
C ASN A 8 3.35 1.13 17.00
N CYS A 9 4.29 0.18 17.10
CA CYS A 9 4.02 -1.24 16.83
C CYS A 9 3.45 -1.97 18.05
N TYR A 10 3.17 -1.27 19.15
CA TYR A 10 2.59 -1.90 20.34
C TYR A 10 1.24 -2.55 20.01
N ASP A 11 1.13 -3.82 20.39
CA ASP A 11 -0.06 -4.64 20.30
C ASP A 11 -0.30 -5.42 21.59
N TYR A 12 -1.50 -5.95 21.72
CA TYR A 12 -1.92 -6.77 22.84
C TYR A 12 -3.04 -7.70 22.42
N PHE A 13 -3.27 -8.77 23.18
CA PHE A 13 -4.41 -9.65 22.97
C PHE A 13 -5.57 -9.17 23.85
N ASP A 14 -6.76 -9.08 23.27
CA ASP A 14 -7.98 -8.80 24.01
C ASP A 14 -8.49 -10.05 24.74
N HIS A 15 -9.67 -9.92 25.39
CA HIS A 15 -10.29 -11.01 26.17
C HIS A 15 -10.74 -12.20 25.32
N ASP A 16 -10.92 -12.01 24.02
CA ASP A 16 -11.27 -13.05 23.04
C ASP A 16 -10.04 -13.68 22.38
N GLY A 17 -8.84 -13.22 22.74
CA GLY A 17 -7.57 -13.68 22.18
C GLY A 17 -7.25 -13.10 20.81
N ILE A 18 -7.87 -11.97 20.45
CA ILE A 18 -7.60 -11.25 19.19
C ILE A 18 -6.45 -10.27 19.41
N CYS A 19 -5.43 -10.33 18.55
CA CYS A 19 -4.30 -9.39 18.59
C CYS A 19 -4.72 -8.01 18.07
N ILE A 20 -4.70 -7.01 18.94
CA ILE A 20 -5.09 -5.64 18.65
C ILE A 20 -3.85 -4.76 18.49
N HIS A 21 -3.67 -4.17 17.32
CA HIS A 21 -2.66 -3.15 17.07
C HIS A 21 -3.18 -1.79 17.56
N LYS A 22 -2.66 -1.31 18.70
CA LYS A 22 -3.22 -0.13 19.40
C LYS A 22 -3.20 1.16 18.58
N TYR A 23 -2.20 1.35 17.73
CA TYR A 23 -1.95 2.59 16.99
C TYR A 23 -2.12 2.46 15.47
N GLY A 24 -2.87 1.48 15.04
CA GLY A 24 -3.08 1.17 13.63
C GLY A 24 -2.32 -0.07 13.19
N THR A 25 -2.76 -0.65 12.09
CA THR A 25 -2.23 -1.91 11.57
C THR A 25 -0.79 -1.75 11.10
N HIS A 26 0.10 -2.59 11.59
CA HIS A 26 1.48 -2.71 11.13
C HIS A 26 1.70 -4.07 10.48
N ILE A 27 2.28 -4.07 9.28
CA ILE A 27 2.62 -5.28 8.55
C ILE A 27 4.11 -5.20 8.25
N PHE A 28 4.85 -6.20 8.70
CA PHE A 28 6.27 -6.26 8.39
C PHE A 28 6.48 -6.65 6.94
N HIS A 29 7.26 -5.86 6.21
CA HIS A 29 7.65 -6.19 4.85
C HIS A 29 9.05 -5.69 4.54
N THR A 30 9.84 -6.48 3.81
CA THR A 30 11.20 -6.12 3.41
C THR A 30 11.67 -6.97 2.24
N ASP A 31 12.57 -6.43 1.43
CA ASP A 31 13.37 -7.19 0.45
C ASP A 31 14.75 -7.53 0.99
N ASN A 32 15.13 -6.95 2.13
CA ASN A 32 16.42 -7.16 2.75
C ASN A 32 16.46 -8.48 3.54
N HIS A 33 17.17 -9.49 3.00
CA HIS A 33 17.41 -10.82 3.58
C HIS A 33 18.08 -10.72 4.96
N VAL A 34 19.03 -9.73 5.20
CA VAL A 34 19.72 -9.59 6.49
C VAL A 34 18.74 -9.15 7.56
N VAL A 35 17.89 -8.18 7.23
CA VAL A 35 16.83 -7.69 8.14
C VAL A 35 15.84 -8.83 8.44
N TRP A 36 15.34 -9.52 7.40
CA TRP A 36 14.44 -10.65 7.58
C TRP A 36 15.00 -11.72 8.49
N ASN A 37 16.22 -12.18 8.21
CA ASN A 37 16.87 -13.21 8.99
C ASN A 37 17.12 -12.77 10.44
N PHE A 38 17.49 -11.50 10.65
CA PHE A 38 17.69 -10.96 11.99
C PHE A 38 16.41 -10.99 12.81
N VAL A 39 15.32 -10.39 12.31
CA VAL A 39 14.05 -10.30 13.06
C VAL A 39 13.39 -11.66 13.25
N SER A 40 13.59 -12.60 12.31
CA SER A 40 13.06 -13.97 12.40
C SER A 40 13.69 -14.81 13.52
N ARG A 41 14.77 -14.35 14.15
CA ARG A 41 15.32 -14.97 15.36
C ARG A 41 14.44 -14.79 16.59
N PHE A 42 13.56 -13.80 16.57
CA PHE A 42 12.76 -13.33 17.72
C PHE A 42 11.28 -13.62 17.61
N THR A 43 10.82 -14.14 16.46
CA THR A 43 9.41 -14.49 16.23
C THR A 43 9.25 -15.55 15.17
N GLN A 44 8.13 -16.24 15.21
CA GLN A 44 7.57 -16.95 14.06
C GLN A 44 6.65 -16.01 13.30
N TRP A 45 6.52 -16.21 11.97
CA TRP A 45 5.73 -15.35 11.11
C TRP A 45 4.42 -16.02 10.72
N TYR A 46 3.34 -15.26 10.81
CA TYR A 46 2.13 -15.53 10.07
C TYR A 46 2.30 -14.92 8.68
N PRO A 47 2.37 -15.72 7.59
CA PRO A 47 2.49 -15.19 6.23
C PRO A 47 1.25 -14.37 5.89
N TYR A 48 1.45 -13.09 5.64
CA TYR A 48 0.35 -12.17 5.36
C TYR A 48 0.70 -11.24 4.20
N GLN A 49 -0.14 -11.25 3.19
CA GLN A 49 -0.04 -10.37 2.04
C GLN A 49 -1.20 -9.36 2.07
N HIS A 50 -0.86 -8.12 2.39
CA HIS A 50 -1.87 -7.08 2.53
C HIS A 50 -2.51 -6.72 1.20
N LYS A 51 -3.84 -6.68 1.20
CA LYS A 51 -4.66 -6.19 0.08
C LYS A 51 -5.56 -5.09 0.59
N VAL A 52 -5.63 -4.00 -0.17
CA VAL A 52 -6.52 -2.88 0.12
C VAL A 52 -7.49 -2.76 -1.03
N LEU A 53 -8.76 -2.53 -0.70
CA LEU A 53 -9.82 -2.23 -1.66
C LEU A 53 -10.33 -0.82 -1.40
N GLY A 54 -10.50 -0.06 -2.46
CA GLY A 54 -11.21 1.22 -2.46
C GLY A 54 -12.62 1.03 -3.01
N LEU A 55 -13.59 1.67 -2.42
CA LEU A 55 -14.94 1.72 -2.98
C LEU A 55 -15.01 2.88 -3.97
N ILE A 56 -15.02 2.57 -5.26
CA ILE A 56 -15.02 3.55 -6.36
C ILE A 56 -16.28 3.32 -7.20
N ASP A 57 -17.15 4.31 -7.26
CA ASP A 57 -18.42 4.25 -8.00
C ASP A 57 -19.25 2.98 -7.72
N GLY A 58 -19.25 2.53 -6.44
CA GLY A 58 -19.97 1.34 -5.98
C GLY A 58 -19.24 0.00 -6.20
N MET A 59 -18.02 0.00 -6.74
CA MET A 59 -17.21 -1.18 -7.00
C MET A 59 -16.02 -1.27 -6.03
N GLU A 60 -15.73 -2.47 -5.55
CA GLU A 60 -14.52 -2.74 -4.75
C GLU A 60 -13.32 -2.93 -5.69
N VAL A 61 -12.41 -1.96 -5.68
CA VAL A 61 -11.30 -1.86 -6.63
C VAL A 61 -9.96 -1.98 -5.89
N PRO A 62 -8.99 -2.77 -6.40
CA PRO A 62 -7.68 -2.89 -5.77
C PRO A 62 -6.93 -1.57 -5.65
N ILE A 63 -6.28 -1.35 -4.48
CA ILE A 63 -5.37 -0.25 -4.22
C ILE A 63 -4.00 -0.85 -3.80
N PRO A 64 -2.88 -0.43 -4.38
CA PRO A 64 -2.69 0.63 -5.38
C PRO A 64 -3.49 0.38 -6.67
N PHE A 65 -4.02 1.47 -7.24
CA PHE A 65 -4.75 1.40 -8.50
C PHE A 65 -3.84 0.78 -9.58
N ASN A 66 -4.33 -0.26 -10.25
CA ASN A 66 -3.51 -1.07 -11.16
C ASN A 66 -4.30 -1.52 -12.41
N LEU A 67 -3.73 -2.37 -13.25
CA LEU A 67 -4.38 -2.82 -14.48
C LEU A 67 -5.67 -3.60 -14.22
N ASN A 68 -5.78 -4.32 -13.10
CA ASN A 68 -7.04 -4.99 -12.75
C ASN A 68 -8.11 -3.97 -12.33
N SER A 69 -7.70 -2.85 -11.73
CA SER A 69 -8.61 -1.75 -11.42
C SER A 69 -9.20 -1.12 -12.68
N ILE A 70 -8.36 -0.95 -13.72
CA ILE A 70 -8.81 -0.46 -15.03
C ILE A 70 -9.84 -1.42 -15.66
N ASP A 71 -9.54 -2.74 -15.64
CA ASP A 71 -10.43 -3.76 -16.20
C ASP A 71 -11.78 -3.83 -15.48
N GLN A 72 -11.82 -3.50 -14.19
CA GLN A 72 -13.06 -3.50 -13.39
C GLN A 72 -13.94 -2.27 -13.65
N ILE A 73 -13.30 -1.10 -13.84
CA ILE A 73 -14.01 0.18 -13.92
C ILE A 73 -14.46 0.49 -15.34
N PHE A 74 -13.59 0.24 -16.33
CA PHE A 74 -13.83 0.69 -17.69
C PHE A 74 -14.36 -0.42 -18.61
N PRO A 75 -15.18 -0.10 -19.61
CA PRO A 75 -15.58 -1.06 -20.64
C PRO A 75 -14.35 -1.69 -21.30
N LYS A 76 -14.46 -2.98 -21.65
CA LYS A 76 -13.33 -3.81 -22.12
C LYS A 76 -12.46 -3.12 -23.18
N PHE A 77 -13.07 -2.54 -24.21
CA PHE A 77 -12.32 -1.86 -25.28
C PHE A 77 -11.47 -0.69 -24.73
N MET A 78 -12.04 0.09 -23.81
CA MET A 78 -11.34 1.22 -23.22
C MET A 78 -10.24 0.74 -22.27
N ALA A 79 -10.50 -0.28 -21.46
CA ALA A 79 -9.52 -0.88 -20.55
C ALA A 79 -8.31 -1.44 -21.31
N GLU A 80 -8.52 -2.13 -22.41
CA GLU A 80 -7.44 -2.65 -23.27
C GLU A 80 -6.61 -1.51 -23.90
N LYS A 81 -7.27 -0.44 -24.38
CA LYS A 81 -6.60 0.74 -24.94
C LYS A 81 -5.73 1.45 -23.88
N LEU A 82 -6.29 1.74 -22.70
CA LEU A 82 -5.60 2.40 -21.59
C LEU A 82 -4.42 1.57 -21.08
N THR A 83 -4.64 0.26 -20.89
CA THR A 83 -3.59 -0.68 -20.47
C THR A 83 -2.43 -0.69 -21.44
N LYS A 84 -2.73 -0.78 -22.75
CA LYS A 84 -1.70 -0.77 -23.80
C LYS A 84 -0.89 0.53 -23.75
N LYS A 85 -1.55 1.69 -23.71
CA LYS A 85 -0.87 2.99 -23.66
C LYS A 85 0.01 3.14 -22.41
N LEU A 86 -0.45 2.70 -21.24
CA LEU A 86 0.34 2.72 -20.01
C LEU A 86 1.60 1.87 -20.14
N ILE A 87 1.47 0.64 -20.66
CA ILE A 87 2.62 -0.26 -20.84
C ILE A 87 3.59 0.29 -21.89
N ASP A 88 3.09 0.80 -22.99
CA ASP A 88 3.92 1.38 -24.07
C ASP A 88 4.70 2.62 -23.56
N LYS A 89 4.09 3.44 -22.69
CA LYS A 89 4.69 4.68 -22.17
C LYS A 89 5.66 4.45 -21.02
N PHE A 90 5.32 3.58 -20.08
CA PHE A 90 6.04 3.45 -18.79
C PHE A 90 6.69 2.07 -18.58
N GLY A 91 6.24 1.05 -19.30
CA GLY A 91 6.62 -0.34 -19.07
C GLY A 91 5.72 -1.07 -18.07
N PHE A 92 5.82 -2.41 -18.08
CA PHE A 92 5.13 -3.27 -17.12
C PHE A 92 5.89 -3.36 -15.79
N ASN A 93 5.19 -3.57 -14.68
CA ASN A 93 5.70 -3.57 -13.31
C ASN A 93 6.32 -2.25 -12.82
N ILE A 94 5.92 -1.14 -13.41
CA ILE A 94 6.39 0.20 -13.02
C ILE A 94 5.34 0.89 -12.14
N LYS A 95 5.81 1.61 -11.14
CA LYS A 95 5.01 2.46 -10.27
C LYS A 95 5.12 3.90 -10.73
N VAL A 96 4.00 4.53 -11.05
CA VAL A 96 3.94 5.90 -11.56
C VAL A 96 3.21 6.79 -10.56
N PRO A 97 3.85 7.85 -10.01
CA PRO A 97 3.16 8.83 -9.18
C PRO A 97 2.01 9.48 -9.95
N ILE A 98 0.87 9.70 -9.26
CA ILE A 98 -0.34 10.22 -9.92
C ILE A 98 -0.12 11.58 -10.59
N LEU A 99 0.62 12.48 -9.96
CA LEU A 99 0.89 13.80 -10.54
C LEU A 99 1.71 13.69 -11.82
N LYS A 100 2.68 12.75 -11.87
CA LYS A 100 3.44 12.49 -13.09
C LYS A 100 2.59 11.88 -14.21
N LEU A 101 1.58 11.07 -13.87
CA LEU A 101 0.67 10.50 -14.86
C LEU A 101 -0.22 11.58 -15.49
N ARG A 102 -0.59 12.63 -14.74
CA ARG A 102 -1.38 13.78 -15.22
C ARG A 102 -0.62 14.70 -16.20
N GLU A 103 0.70 14.60 -16.28
CA GLU A 103 1.55 15.46 -17.11
C GLU A 103 2.05 14.76 -18.39
N VAL A 104 1.42 13.65 -18.80
CA VAL A 104 1.96 12.78 -19.86
C VAL A 104 1.79 13.37 -21.26
N GLY A 105 0.81 14.24 -21.50
CA GLY A 105 0.51 14.81 -22.80
C GLY A 105 -0.14 13.81 -23.78
N ASP A 106 -0.97 12.90 -23.25
CA ASP A 106 -1.81 11.96 -23.99
C ASP A 106 -3.23 12.01 -23.43
N ASP A 107 -4.20 12.41 -24.24
CA ASP A 107 -5.59 12.66 -23.83
C ASP A 107 -6.23 11.48 -23.09
N ASP A 108 -5.98 10.23 -23.52
CA ASP A 108 -6.54 9.05 -22.86
C ASP A 108 -5.90 8.80 -21.48
N LEU A 109 -4.58 9.02 -21.37
CA LEU A 109 -3.86 8.84 -20.11
C LEU A 109 -4.13 9.98 -19.14
N GLU A 110 -4.32 11.20 -19.61
CA GLU A 110 -4.75 12.35 -18.81
C GLU A 110 -6.17 12.14 -18.27
N PHE A 111 -7.10 11.69 -19.12
CA PHE A 111 -8.44 11.30 -18.68
C PHE A 111 -8.38 10.24 -17.55
N LEU A 112 -7.60 9.18 -17.75
CA LEU A 112 -7.41 8.13 -16.74
C LEU A 112 -6.80 8.71 -15.46
N ALA A 113 -5.79 9.55 -15.60
CA ALA A 113 -5.11 10.17 -14.47
C ALA A 113 -6.02 11.08 -13.66
N ASP A 114 -6.84 11.89 -14.32
CA ASP A 114 -7.82 12.76 -13.66
C ASP A 114 -8.90 11.96 -12.95
N TYR A 115 -9.38 10.88 -13.56
CA TYR A 115 -10.32 9.97 -12.91
C TYR A 115 -9.72 9.36 -11.63
N ILE A 116 -8.52 8.80 -11.71
CA ILE A 116 -7.84 8.21 -10.55
C ILE A 116 -7.55 9.28 -9.49
N TYR A 117 -7.10 10.45 -9.92
CA TYR A 117 -6.82 11.55 -9.02
C TYR A 117 -8.05 11.93 -8.21
N GLU A 118 -9.18 12.16 -8.86
CA GLU A 118 -10.44 12.54 -8.20
C GLU A 118 -10.95 11.42 -7.28
N LYS A 119 -11.04 10.18 -7.80
CA LYS A 119 -11.71 9.07 -7.09
C LYS A 119 -10.86 8.43 -5.99
N VAL A 120 -9.53 8.47 -6.10
CA VAL A 120 -8.63 7.77 -5.17
C VAL A 120 -7.81 8.75 -4.33
N PHE A 121 -7.23 9.79 -4.95
CA PHE A 121 -6.22 10.60 -4.28
C PHE A 121 -6.78 11.84 -3.60
N PHE A 122 -7.59 12.62 -4.29
CA PHE A 122 -7.99 13.96 -3.85
C PHE A 122 -8.67 13.94 -2.48
N HIS A 123 -9.76 13.20 -2.36
CA HIS A 123 -10.55 13.16 -1.12
C HIS A 123 -9.82 12.47 0.02
N TYR A 124 -9.07 11.42 -0.27
CA TYR A 124 -8.25 10.74 0.74
C TYR A 124 -7.16 11.65 1.28
N THR A 125 -6.43 12.33 0.41
CA THR A 125 -5.35 13.24 0.78
C THR A 125 -5.87 14.42 1.58
N LEU A 126 -6.95 15.04 1.12
CA LEU A 126 -7.60 16.14 1.82
C LEU A 126 -8.06 15.71 3.23
N LYS A 127 -8.64 14.52 3.38
CA LYS A 127 -9.06 13.99 4.68
C LYS A 127 -7.87 13.74 5.61
N GLN A 128 -6.77 13.19 5.11
CA GLN A 128 -5.63 12.79 5.93
C GLN A 128 -4.72 13.96 6.31
N TRP A 129 -4.57 14.94 5.42
CA TRP A 129 -3.56 16.00 5.54
C TRP A 129 -4.14 17.40 5.65
N GLY A 130 -5.44 17.57 5.39
CA GLY A 130 -6.10 18.89 5.32
C GLY A 130 -5.63 19.75 4.14
N MET A 131 -4.89 19.14 3.19
CA MET A 131 -4.26 19.82 2.04
C MET A 131 -4.54 19.03 0.75
N LYS A 132 -4.50 19.72 -0.38
CA LYS A 132 -4.61 19.07 -1.69
C LYS A 132 -3.31 18.31 -2.02
N PRO A 133 -3.35 17.26 -2.88
CA PRO A 133 -2.15 16.53 -3.29
C PRO A 133 -1.04 17.40 -3.86
N GLU A 134 -1.39 18.47 -4.60
CA GLU A 134 -0.44 19.41 -5.21
C GLU A 134 0.32 20.26 -4.18
N ASP A 135 -0.28 20.49 -3.01
CA ASP A 135 0.29 21.32 -1.94
C ASP A 135 1.21 20.50 -1.02
N LEU A 136 1.29 19.18 -1.23
CA LEU A 136 2.12 18.26 -0.46
C LEU A 136 3.44 17.98 -1.14
N ASP A 137 4.45 17.63 -0.33
CA ASP A 137 5.71 17.12 -0.87
C ASP A 137 5.46 15.89 -1.79
N PRO A 138 6.07 15.83 -2.99
CA PRO A 138 5.89 14.73 -3.94
C PRO A 138 6.18 13.33 -3.36
N SER A 139 7.01 13.25 -2.32
CA SER A 139 7.27 11.97 -1.62
C SER A 139 6.04 11.44 -0.87
N VAL A 140 5.12 12.31 -0.47
CA VAL A 140 3.87 11.93 0.20
C VAL A 140 2.87 11.36 -0.81
N THR A 141 2.66 12.06 -1.92
CA THR A 141 1.75 11.62 -3.00
C THR A 141 2.27 10.40 -3.76
N GLY A 142 3.59 10.23 -3.82
CA GLY A 142 4.25 9.08 -4.43
C GLY A 142 4.15 7.76 -3.63
N ARG A 143 3.67 7.79 -2.38
CA ARG A 143 3.57 6.58 -1.53
C ARG A 143 2.54 5.57 -2.01
N VAL A 144 1.48 6.03 -2.66
CA VAL A 144 0.46 5.17 -3.26
C VAL A 144 0.43 5.46 -4.77
N PRO A 145 1.34 4.88 -5.55
CA PRO A 145 1.42 5.13 -6.99
C PRO A 145 0.32 4.39 -7.75
N VAL A 146 0.10 4.77 -9.02
CA VAL A 146 -0.56 3.90 -10.00
C VAL A 146 0.43 2.80 -10.37
N TYR A 147 0.04 1.54 -10.20
CA TYR A 147 0.94 0.40 -10.43
C TYR A 147 0.59 -0.30 -11.74
N ILE A 148 1.46 -0.18 -12.74
CA ILE A 148 1.26 -0.79 -14.06
C ILE A 148 1.57 -2.28 -13.98
N SER A 149 0.71 -3.02 -13.29
CA SER A 149 0.84 -4.45 -13.01
C SER A 149 -0.53 -5.08 -12.75
N ARG A 150 -0.57 -6.40 -12.69
CA ARG A 150 -1.75 -7.19 -12.26
C ARG A 150 -1.61 -7.74 -10.85
N ASP A 151 -0.62 -7.25 -10.09
CA ASP A 151 -0.42 -7.61 -8.69
C ASP A 151 -1.27 -6.73 -7.78
N ASN A 152 -2.26 -7.31 -7.10
CA ASN A 152 -3.17 -6.61 -6.19
C ASN A 152 -2.64 -6.47 -4.75
N ARG A 153 -1.42 -6.91 -4.47
CA ARG A 153 -0.83 -6.74 -3.15
C ARG A 153 -0.47 -5.28 -2.91
N TYR A 154 -0.71 -4.81 -1.71
CA TYR A 154 -0.35 -3.45 -1.33
C TYR A 154 1.18 -3.26 -1.28
N PHE A 155 1.90 -4.26 -0.75
CA PHE A 155 3.36 -4.34 -0.76
C PHE A 155 3.81 -5.43 -1.72
N GLN A 156 4.89 -5.18 -2.47
CA GLN A 156 5.48 -6.15 -3.39
C GLN A 156 6.76 -6.80 -2.84
N SER A 157 7.14 -6.46 -1.60
CA SER A 157 8.34 -7.01 -0.95
C SER A 157 8.29 -8.54 -0.88
N ARG A 158 9.46 -9.15 -1.00
CA ARG A 158 9.63 -10.61 -1.00
C ARG A 158 9.20 -11.24 0.32
N PHE A 159 9.56 -10.60 1.43
CA PHE A 159 9.24 -11.05 2.77
C PHE A 159 8.14 -10.17 3.35
N GLN A 160 7.04 -10.81 3.75
CA GLN A 160 5.90 -10.12 4.34
C GLN A 160 5.26 -11.01 5.39
N GLY A 161 4.84 -10.42 6.50
CA GLY A 161 4.17 -11.18 7.55
C GLY A 161 3.81 -10.33 8.76
N ILE A 162 3.14 -10.99 9.68
CA ILE A 162 2.83 -10.45 11.00
C ILE A 162 3.46 -11.39 12.04
N PRO A 163 4.13 -10.88 13.08
CA PRO A 163 4.64 -11.73 14.15
C PRO A 163 3.52 -12.57 14.78
N LEU A 164 3.70 -13.89 14.86
CA LEU A 164 2.64 -14.81 15.29
C LEU A 164 2.11 -14.51 16.70
N GLN A 165 2.98 -14.03 17.59
CA GLN A 165 2.65 -13.64 18.96
C GLN A 165 2.53 -12.12 19.13
N GLY A 166 2.49 -11.36 18.03
CA GLY A 166 2.45 -9.91 18.04
C GLY A 166 3.84 -9.25 18.07
N TYR A 167 3.85 -7.97 17.75
CA TYR A 167 5.07 -7.15 17.71
C TYR A 167 5.65 -6.89 19.10
N THR A 168 4.80 -6.70 20.10
CA THR A 168 5.24 -6.44 21.48
C THR A 168 6.07 -7.59 22.02
N VAL A 169 5.64 -8.85 21.79
CA VAL A 169 6.38 -10.04 22.21
C VAL A 169 7.68 -10.18 21.42
N MET A 170 7.65 -9.96 20.10
CA MET A 170 8.85 -9.98 19.27
C MET A 170 9.89 -8.96 19.78
N ILE A 171 9.48 -7.74 20.08
CA ILE A 171 10.37 -6.68 20.58
C ILE A 171 10.89 -7.02 21.97
N GLN A 172 10.05 -7.61 22.84
CA GLN A 172 10.50 -8.09 24.16
C GLN A 172 11.64 -9.12 24.00
N HIS A 173 11.47 -10.12 23.10
CA HIS A 173 12.53 -11.10 22.84
C HIS A 173 13.82 -10.46 22.32
N MET A 174 13.71 -9.36 21.51
CA MET A 174 14.89 -8.61 21.07
C MET A 174 15.62 -7.93 22.23
N LEU A 175 14.88 -7.37 23.18
CA LEU A 175 15.44 -6.68 24.36
C LEU A 175 16.07 -7.66 25.34
N ASP A 176 15.52 -8.86 25.47
CA ASP A 176 16.00 -9.91 26.36
C ASP A 176 17.18 -10.71 25.77
N HIS A 177 17.48 -10.51 24.47
CA HIS A 177 18.56 -11.16 23.77
C HIS A 177 19.89 -10.47 24.09
N ARG A 178 20.70 -11.11 24.89
CA ARG A 178 22.07 -10.70 25.25
C ARG A 178 23.11 -11.54 24.56
#